data_ec8edac204f7b33470dd9b1564735c3b
#
_entry.id   ec8edac204f7b33470dd9b1564735c3b
#
_cell.length_a   1.000
_cell.length_b   1.000
_cell.length_c   1.000
_cell.angle_alpha   90.00
_cell.angle_beta   90.00
_cell.angle_gamma   90.00
#
_symmetry.space_group_name_H-M   'P 1'
#
loop_
_entity.id
_entity.type
_entity.pdbx_description
1 polymer ?
#
loop_
_entity_poly.entity_id
_entity_poly.type
_entity_poly.pdbx_seq_one_letter_code
_entity_poly.pdbx_strand_id
1 'polypeptide(L)'
;MWQFRDSSVVFPHCNEAPHEPTRLLRKETHMKILIVEPRKRPREAEIDGSLESMQKTVGGYLQAIYPFEDEIALVCDDESKLKSDTEWNRMLPETSDIIKGTFFIAGLGAEDFTDLSAELMEKYKQRFWNIELFIPTPNGLMPIVIRD
;
A
#
# COMPACT_ATOMS: atom_id res chain seq x y z
N MET A 1 9.95 -8.00 -11.50
CA MET A 1 9.12 -7.41 -10.55
C MET A 1 8.30 -8.42 -9.82
N TRP A 2 8.06 -8.18 -8.60
CA TRP A 2 7.30 -9.10 -7.81
C TRP A 2 5.86 -9.04 -8.18
N GLN A 3 5.25 -10.17 -8.43
CA GLN A 3 3.90 -10.19 -8.89
C GLN A 3 3.06 -10.98 -7.96
N PHE A 4 2.02 -10.39 -7.43
CA PHE A 4 1.15 -11.13 -6.57
C PHE A 4 0.13 -11.89 -7.35
N ARG A 5 -0.19 -11.44 -8.47
CA ARG A 5 -1.14 -12.13 -9.20
C ARG A 5 -0.62 -13.37 -9.75
N ASP A 6 0.59 -13.47 -9.76
CA ASP A 6 1.06 -14.64 -10.12
C ASP A 6 1.34 -15.40 -9.05
N SER A 7 1.55 -15.05 -8.54
CA SER A 7 1.82 -15.51 -7.61
C SER A 7 1.45 -15.76 -6.69
N SER A 8 1.30 -15.45 -6.74
CA SER A 8 1.02 -15.41 -5.91
C SER A 8 1.35 -15.69 -5.19
N VAL A 9 1.83 -15.43 -5.31
CA VAL A 9 2.20 -15.53 -4.63
C VAL A 9 2.41 -15.77 -3.86
N VAL A 10 2.51 -15.66 -3.89
CA VAL A 10 2.68 -15.77 -3.18
C VAL A 10 2.70 -16.32 -2.43
N PHE A 11 2.66 -16.60 -2.30
CA PHE A 11 2.59 -16.91 -1.57
C PHE A 11 2.31 -17.81 -1.30
N PRO A 12 2.49 -18.04 -1.43
CA PRO A 12 2.04 -18.82 -1.26
C PRO A 12 2.00 -19.53 -0.47
N HIS A 13 2.21 -19.69 -0.22
CA HIS A 13 2.11 -20.34 0.62
C HIS A 13 1.46 -20.31 1.35
N CYS A 14 1.13 -20.03 1.16
CA CYS A 14 0.48 -19.94 1.97
C CYS A 14 -0.43 -20.71 2.16
N ASN A 15 -0.75 -21.29 1.92
CA ASN A 15 -1.73 -21.86 2.14
C ASN A 15 -1.63 -23.05 2.47
N GLU A 16 -1.26 -23.57 2.55
CA GLU A 16 -1.29 -24.54 2.83
C GLU A 16 -1.30 -24.97 3.87
N ALA A 17 -1.29 -25.23 4.16
CA ALA A 17 -1.23 -25.67 5.08
C ALA A 17 -1.67 -25.61 6.08
N PRO A 18 -2.10 -25.79 6.50
CA PRO A 18 -2.64 -25.55 7.46
C PRO A 18 -2.34 -26.08 8.55
N HIS A 19 -1.79 -25.91 9.10
CA HIS A 19 -1.50 -26.36 10.22
C HIS A 19 -1.93 -25.51 11.22
N GLU A 20 -2.56 -25.85 12.17
CA GLU A 20 -3.07 -25.12 13.23
C GLU A 20 -2.06 -24.38 14.00
N PRO A 21 -0.97 -24.95 14.37
CA PRO A 21 0.06 -24.20 15.10
C PRO A 21 0.47 -23.00 14.31
N THR A 22 0.51 -23.17 13.02
CA THR A 22 0.89 -22.06 12.18
C THR A 22 -0.11 -20.95 12.31
N ARG A 23 -1.35 -21.31 12.42
CA ARG A 23 -2.33 -20.31 12.52
C ARG A 23 -2.24 -19.56 13.81
N LEU A 24 -1.96 -20.24 14.88
CA LEU A 24 -1.80 -19.58 16.14
C LEU A 24 -0.66 -18.60 16.11
N LEU A 25 0.44 -18.97 15.50
CA LEU A 25 1.54 -18.05 15.39
C LEU A 25 1.17 -16.86 14.58
N ARG A 26 0.38 -17.05 13.55
CA ARG A 26 0.04 -15.94 12.76
C ARG A 26 -0.82 -14.94 13.46
N LYS A 27 -1.57 -15.35 14.43
CA LYS A 27 -2.38 -14.41 15.15
C LYS A 27 -1.57 -13.36 15.82
N GLU A 28 -0.33 -13.64 16.09
CA GLU A 28 0.48 -12.68 16.74
C GLU A 28 1.32 -11.89 15.80
N THR A 29 1.17 -12.12 14.49
CA THR A 29 1.98 -11.38 13.55
C THR A 29 1.15 -10.26 12.99
N HIS A 30 1.11 -9.19 13.69
CA HIS A 30 0.48 -7.99 13.17
C HIS A 30 1.52 -7.18 12.43
N MET A 31 1.11 -6.53 11.38
CA MET A 31 2.02 -5.75 10.58
C MET A 31 1.64 -4.29 10.67
N LYS A 32 2.58 -3.46 11.07
CA LYS A 32 2.35 -2.03 11.19
C LYS A 32 2.60 -1.37 9.86
N ILE A 33 1.62 -0.64 9.38
CA ILE A 33 1.69 -0.03 8.07
C ILE A 33 1.20 1.40 8.14
N LEU A 34 1.46 2.14 7.10
CA LEU A 34 0.93 3.49 6.95
C LEU A 34 -0.10 3.45 5.83
N ILE A 35 -1.34 3.74 6.15
CA ILE A 35 -2.42 3.73 5.17
C ILE A 35 -2.67 5.14 4.67
N VAL A 36 -2.74 5.31 3.36
CA VAL A 36 -3.02 6.59 2.73
C VAL A 36 -4.26 6.43 1.89
N GLU A 37 -5.31 7.11 2.28
CA GLU A 37 -6.58 7.07 1.55
C GLU A 37 -6.78 8.36 0.78
N PRO A 38 -7.54 8.31 -0.32
CA PRO A 38 -7.79 9.53 -1.09
C PRO A 38 -8.48 10.58 -0.23
N ARG A 39 -8.01 11.81 -0.33
CA ARG A 39 -8.60 12.95 0.35
C ARG A 39 -8.54 12.85 1.86
N LYS A 40 -7.63 12.05 2.37
CA LYS A 40 -7.45 11.90 3.80
C LYS A 40 -5.99 11.93 4.14
N ARG A 41 -5.72 12.26 5.38
CA ARG A 41 -4.36 12.25 5.86
C ARG A 41 -3.92 10.83 6.12
N PRO A 42 -2.63 10.55 5.99
CA PRO A 42 -2.14 9.20 6.25
C PRO A 42 -2.33 8.84 7.72
N ARG A 43 -2.56 7.57 7.96
CA ARG A 43 -2.73 7.10 9.33
C ARG A 43 -1.98 5.81 9.52
N GLU A 44 -1.51 5.62 10.74
CA GLU A 44 -0.86 4.38 11.11
C GLU A 44 -1.89 3.33 11.41
N ALA A 45 -1.61 2.10 11.05
CA ALA A 45 -2.55 1.03 11.29
C ALA A 45 -1.81 -0.28 11.46
N GLU A 46 -2.49 -1.25 12.03
CA GLU A 46 -1.96 -2.59 12.17
C GLU A 46 -2.92 -3.53 11.50
N ILE A 47 -2.43 -4.38 10.63
CA ILE A 47 -3.26 -5.39 10.00
C ILE A 47 -2.58 -6.72 10.21
N ASP A 48 -3.34 -7.81 10.06
CA ASP A 48 -2.67 -9.07 10.07
C ASP A 48 -1.97 -9.21 8.72
N GLY A 49 -0.86 -9.90 8.67
CA GLY A 49 -0.04 -9.92 7.48
C GLY A 49 -0.52 -10.84 6.39
N SER A 50 -1.78 -11.27 6.43
CA SER A 50 -2.27 -12.18 5.41
C SER A 50 -2.55 -11.45 4.11
N LEU A 51 -2.53 -12.17 3.02
CA LEU A 51 -2.86 -11.62 1.72
C LEU A 51 -4.27 -11.06 1.73
N GLU A 52 -5.17 -11.75 2.40
CA GLU A 52 -6.55 -11.32 2.44
C GLU A 52 -6.71 -9.98 3.13
N SER A 53 -6.02 -9.77 4.24
CA SER A 53 -6.07 -8.48 4.91
C SER A 53 -5.52 -7.37 4.06
N MET A 54 -4.43 -7.64 3.38
CA MET A 54 -3.83 -6.64 2.53
C MET A 54 -4.72 -6.29 1.36
N GLN A 55 -5.35 -7.30 0.75
CA GLN A 55 -6.26 -7.04 -0.36
C GLN A 55 -7.48 -6.26 0.10
N LYS A 56 -7.95 -6.55 1.29
CA LYS A 56 -9.09 -5.83 1.81
C LYS A 56 -8.74 -4.38 2.08
N THR A 57 -7.53 -4.12 2.51
CA THR A 57 -7.09 -2.77 2.81
C THR A 57 -7.06 -1.91 1.54
N VAL A 58 -6.56 -2.44 0.44
CA VAL A 58 -6.48 -1.66 -0.79
C VAL A 58 -7.72 -1.78 -1.66
N GLY A 59 -8.54 -2.78 -1.40
CA GLY A 59 -9.79 -2.93 -2.14
C GLY A 59 -9.68 -3.73 -3.42
N GLY A 60 -8.65 -4.54 -3.57
CA GLY A 60 -8.50 -5.34 -4.78
C GLY A 60 -7.24 -6.15 -4.76
N TYR A 61 -6.79 -6.56 -5.92
CA TYR A 61 -5.58 -7.34 -6.04
C TYR A 61 -4.37 -6.46 -5.77
N LEU A 62 -3.38 -7.03 -5.17
CA LEU A 62 -2.21 -6.28 -4.74
C LEU A 62 -1.25 -6.02 -5.88
N GLN A 63 -0.70 -4.84 -5.88
CA GLN A 63 0.46 -4.50 -6.68
C GLN A 63 1.44 -3.78 -5.78
N ALA A 64 2.65 -4.25 -5.73
CA ALA A 64 3.70 -3.61 -4.94
C ALA A 64 4.64 -2.88 -5.88
N ILE A 65 4.95 -1.65 -5.54
CA ILE A 65 5.93 -0.88 -6.29
C ILE A 65 6.97 -0.35 -5.31
N TYR A 66 8.11 0.00 -5.84
CA TYR A 66 9.26 0.35 -5.00
C TYR A 66 9.85 1.67 -5.47
N PRO A 67 9.10 2.77 -5.30
CA PRO A 67 9.55 4.05 -5.84
C PRO A 67 10.56 4.77 -4.97
N PHE A 68 10.83 4.25 -3.79
CA PHE A 68 11.69 4.95 -2.84
C PHE A 68 12.98 4.19 -2.61
N GLU A 69 13.97 4.89 -2.07
CA GLU A 69 15.25 4.25 -1.80
C GLU A 69 15.25 3.43 -0.53
N ASP A 70 14.34 3.73 0.37
CA ASP A 70 14.24 2.97 1.61
C ASP A 70 13.70 1.58 1.32
N GLU A 71 13.96 0.66 2.23
CA GLU A 71 13.49 -0.71 2.06
C GLU A 71 12.03 -0.80 2.46
N ILE A 72 11.19 -0.27 1.63
CA ILE A 72 9.76 -0.27 1.84
C ILE A 72 9.08 -0.57 0.52
N ALA A 73 7.83 -0.97 0.61
CA ALA A 73 6.99 -1.18 -0.56
C ALA A 73 5.76 -0.31 -0.45
N LEU A 74 5.32 0.22 -1.58
CA LEU A 74 4.04 0.87 -1.67
C LEU A 74 3.10 -0.14 -2.29
N VAL A 75 2.04 -0.50 -1.58
CA VAL A 75 1.13 -1.56 -2.01
C VAL A 75 -0.22 -0.94 -2.34
N CYS A 76 -0.69 -1.18 -3.53
CA CYS A 76 -1.92 -0.57 -4.01
C CYS A 76 -2.74 -1.60 -4.77
N ASP A 77 -3.92 -1.19 -5.21
CA ASP A 77 -4.82 -2.03 -5.98
C ASP A 77 -4.32 -2.06 -7.43
N ASP A 78 -4.07 -3.23 -7.94
CA ASP A 78 -3.54 -3.42 -9.28
C ASP A 78 -4.46 -2.85 -10.35
N GLU A 79 -5.75 -2.81 -10.08
CA GLU A 79 -6.72 -2.36 -11.07
C GLU A 79 -7.44 -1.09 -10.68
N SER A 80 -6.90 -0.33 -9.76
CA SER A 80 -7.61 0.83 -9.26
C SER A 80 -7.90 1.85 -10.36
N LYS A 81 -7.02 1.99 -11.33
CA LYS A 81 -7.22 2.97 -12.38
C LYS A 81 -8.35 2.60 -13.32
N LEU A 82 -8.74 1.34 -13.30
CA LEU A 82 -9.83 0.88 -14.15
C LEU A 82 -11.20 1.02 -13.48
N LYS A 83 -11.20 1.33 -12.19
CA LYS A 83 -12.45 1.43 -11.45
C LYS A 83 -12.93 2.86 -11.44
N SER A 84 -14.22 3.04 -11.67
CA SER A 84 -14.78 4.38 -11.69
C SER A 84 -15.12 4.89 -10.30
N ASP A 85 -15.21 4.01 -9.31
CA ASP A 85 -15.62 4.43 -7.98
C ASP A 85 -14.47 4.72 -7.06
N THR A 86 -13.23 4.76 -7.57
CA THR A 86 -12.09 5.14 -6.75
C THR A 86 -11.66 6.54 -7.14
N GLU A 87 -10.92 7.17 -6.25
CA GLU A 87 -10.49 8.54 -6.46
C GLU A 87 -8.98 8.61 -6.51
N TRP A 88 -8.48 9.63 -7.19
CA TRP A 88 -7.05 9.86 -7.27
C TRP A 88 -6.54 10.24 -5.88
N ASN A 89 -5.39 9.72 -5.52
CA ASN A 89 -4.88 9.83 -4.16
C ASN A 89 -3.67 10.75 -4.07
N ARG A 90 -2.54 10.30 -4.55
CA ARG A 90 -1.30 11.07 -4.45
C ARG A 90 -0.49 10.88 -5.70
N MET A 91 0.27 11.91 -6.03
CA MET A 91 1.20 11.83 -7.14
C MET A 91 2.55 11.39 -6.63
N LEU A 92 3.19 10.53 -7.38
CA LEU A 92 4.53 10.06 -7.08
C LEU A 92 5.48 10.60 -8.12
N PRO A 93 6.20 11.69 -7.80
CA PRO A 93 7.16 12.22 -8.78
C PRO A 93 8.24 11.22 -9.13
N GLU A 94 8.56 10.32 -8.21
CA GLU A 94 9.61 9.33 -8.45
C GLU A 94 9.32 8.45 -9.65
N THR A 95 8.03 8.18 -9.91
CA THR A 95 7.67 7.33 -11.03
C THR A 95 6.82 8.08 -12.04
N SER A 96 6.59 9.36 -11.81
CA SER A 96 5.75 10.18 -12.68
C SER A 96 4.36 9.57 -12.83
N ASP A 97 3.84 9.01 -11.76
CA ASP A 97 2.56 8.34 -11.79
C ASP A 97 1.68 8.88 -10.67
N ILE A 98 0.39 8.69 -10.80
CA ILE A 98 -0.58 9.09 -9.79
C ILE A 98 -1.26 7.84 -9.31
N ILE A 99 -1.25 7.65 -8.00
CA ILE A 99 -1.89 6.48 -7.40
C ILE A 99 -3.36 6.76 -7.22
N LYS A 100 -4.18 5.83 -7.66
CA LYS A 100 -5.62 5.94 -7.51
C LYS A 100 -6.07 4.93 -6.47
N GLY A 101 -6.95 5.36 -5.57
CA GLY A 101 -7.43 4.48 -4.52
C GLY A 101 -6.51 4.44 -3.34
N THR A 102 -6.87 3.63 -2.36
CA THR A 102 -6.11 3.49 -1.13
C THR A 102 -4.84 2.71 -1.36
N PHE A 103 -3.76 3.15 -0.75
CA PHE A 103 -2.53 2.37 -0.75
C PHE A 103 -1.93 2.37 0.65
N PHE A 104 -0.98 1.49 0.89
CA PHE A 104 -0.29 1.51 2.16
C PHE A 104 1.20 1.30 1.93
N ILE A 105 1.98 1.71 2.92
CA ILE A 105 3.43 1.55 2.91
C ILE A 105 3.77 0.52 3.97
N ALA A 106 4.55 -0.47 3.60
CA ALA A 106 5.00 -1.51 4.50
C ALA A 106 6.51 -1.66 4.37
N GLY A 107 7.13 -2.22 5.38
CA GLY A 107 8.55 -2.50 5.31
C GLY A 107 8.82 -3.74 4.49
N LEU A 108 10.05 -3.90 4.07
CA LEU A 108 10.46 -5.08 3.32
C LEU A 108 11.32 -5.96 4.21
N GLY A 109 10.87 -7.19 4.42
CA GLY A 109 11.64 -8.15 5.16
C GLY A 109 12.45 -9.02 4.21
N ALA A 110 12.98 -10.10 4.76
CA ALA A 110 13.82 -10.98 3.95
C ALA A 110 13.01 -11.67 2.86
N GLU A 111 11.79 -12.04 3.15
CA GLU A 111 10.98 -12.75 2.19
C GLU A 111 9.59 -12.17 2.00
N ASP A 112 9.22 -11.22 2.79
CA ASP A 112 7.85 -10.76 2.79
C ASP A 112 7.79 -9.35 3.32
N PHE A 113 6.63 -8.75 3.27
CA PHE A 113 6.44 -7.45 3.90
C PHE A 113 6.55 -7.60 5.41
N THR A 114 6.97 -6.54 6.05
CA THR A 114 7.12 -6.54 7.49
C THR A 114 6.68 -5.18 8.01
N ASP A 115 6.84 -4.99 9.31
CA ASP A 115 6.46 -3.73 9.93
C ASP A 115 7.23 -2.58 9.32
N LEU A 116 6.55 -1.46 9.17
CA LEU A 116 7.24 -0.24 8.85
C LEU A 116 7.85 0.28 10.14
N SER A 117 9.14 0.57 10.14
CA SER A 117 9.79 1.03 11.35
C SER A 117 9.21 2.37 11.77
N ALA A 118 9.37 2.70 13.06
CA ALA A 118 8.83 3.96 13.55
C ALA A 118 9.43 5.15 12.83
N GLU A 119 10.69 5.06 12.50
CA GLU A 119 11.37 6.13 11.82
C GLU A 119 10.82 6.33 10.40
N LEU A 120 10.65 5.23 9.67
CA LEU A 120 10.12 5.32 8.33
C LEU A 120 8.64 5.65 8.35
N MET A 121 7.92 5.20 9.37
CA MET A 121 6.52 5.54 9.51
C MET A 121 6.36 7.05 9.60
N GLU A 122 7.18 7.70 10.41
CA GLU A 122 7.08 9.13 10.55
C GLU A 122 7.52 9.84 9.28
N LYS A 123 8.56 9.35 8.64
CA LYS A 123 9.08 9.95 7.42
C LYS A 123 8.00 9.98 6.33
N TYR A 124 7.37 8.85 6.10
CA TYR A 124 6.40 8.78 5.02
C TYR A 124 5.04 9.35 5.42
N LYS A 125 4.75 9.35 6.71
CA LYS A 125 3.57 10.04 7.16
C LYS A 125 3.66 11.51 6.83
N GLN A 126 4.83 12.11 7.02
CA GLN A 126 5.01 13.50 6.65
C GLN A 126 5.04 13.69 5.15
N ARG A 127 5.62 12.74 4.42
CA ARG A 127 5.67 12.81 2.99
C ARG A 127 4.28 12.91 2.39
N PHE A 128 3.33 12.14 2.88
CA PHE A 128 2.00 12.09 2.32
C PHE A 128 0.98 12.88 3.14
N TRP A 129 1.47 13.72 4.04
CA TRP A 129 0.58 14.45 4.94
C TRP A 129 -0.40 15.36 4.21
N ASN A 130 0.05 16.04 3.18
CA ASN A 130 -0.81 16.95 2.46
C ASN A 130 -1.73 16.19 1.53
N ILE A 131 -3.00 16.54 1.59
CA ILE A 131 -4.00 15.92 0.73
C ILE A 131 -3.85 16.53 -0.65
N GLU A 132 -4.01 15.72 -1.68
CA GLU A 132 -3.92 16.18 -3.05
C GLU A 132 -5.23 15.95 -3.75
N LEU A 133 -5.73 16.97 -4.41
CA LEU A 133 -6.89 16.87 -5.26
C LEU A 133 -6.42 16.98 -6.69
N PHE A 134 -7.10 16.30 -7.60
CA PHE A 134 -6.64 16.25 -8.97
C PHE A 134 -7.71 16.80 -9.89
N ILE A 135 -7.30 17.73 -10.74
CA ILE A 135 -8.20 18.41 -11.67
C ILE A 135 -7.79 18.05 -13.08
N PRO A 136 -8.74 17.63 -13.91
CA PRO A 136 -8.39 17.34 -15.31
C PRO A 136 -8.05 18.62 -16.05
N THR A 137 -7.01 18.55 -16.84
CA THR A 137 -6.60 19.66 -17.70
C THR A 137 -6.32 19.10 -19.08
N PRO A 138 -6.17 19.93 -20.08
CA PRO A 138 -5.84 19.44 -21.41
C PRO A 138 -4.55 18.64 -21.44
N ASN A 139 -3.65 18.88 -20.49
CA ASN A 139 -2.38 18.15 -20.44
C ASN A 139 -2.40 17.02 -19.45
N GLY A 140 -3.57 16.62 -18.95
CA GLY A 140 -3.65 15.54 -17.98
C GLY A 140 -4.13 16.05 -16.64
N LEU A 141 -3.91 15.27 -15.62
CA LEU A 141 -4.37 15.62 -14.29
C LEU A 141 -3.38 16.54 -13.60
N MET A 142 -3.88 17.57 -12.97
CA MET A 142 -3.03 18.50 -12.23
C MET A 142 -3.34 18.38 -10.74
N PRO A 143 -2.32 18.14 -9.90
CA PRO A 143 -2.56 18.05 -8.47
C PRO A 143 -2.66 19.43 -7.84
N ILE A 144 -3.59 19.56 -6.91
CA ILE A 144 -3.70 20.74 -6.08
C ILE A 144 -3.49 20.26 -4.66
N VAL A 145 -2.45 20.78 -4.02
CA VAL A 145 -2.05 20.32 -2.70
C VAL A 145 -2.77 21.13 -1.64
N ILE A 146 -3.43 20.44 -0.74
CA ILE A 146 -4.14 21.08 0.37
C ILE A 146 -3.20 21.07 1.56
N ARG A 147 -2.85 22.25 2.01
CA ARG A 147 -1.97 22.39 3.17
C ARG A 147 -2.73 22.98 4.32
N ASP A 148 -2.32 22.62 5.51
CA ASP A 148 -2.95 23.20 6.70
C ASP A 148 -2.36 24.50 7.06
#